data_bb2a9a7a7c3da6e286abe7e1de354c2b
#
_entry.id   bb2a9a7a7c3da6e286abe7e1de354c2b
#
_cell.length_a   1.000
_cell.length_b   1.000
_cell.length_c   1.000
_cell.angle_alpha   90.00
_cell.angle_beta   90.00
_cell.angle_gamma   90.00
#
_symmetry.space_group_name_H-M   'P 1'
#
loop_
_entity.id
_entity.type
_entity.pdbx_description
1 polymer ?
#
loop_
_entity_poly.entity_id
_entity_poly.type
_entity_poly.pdbx_seq_one_letter_code
_entity_poly.pdbx_strand_id
1 'polypeptide(L)'
;MMITLEGKSVFGGVAIGKIQFYKRNEITIKRTRVEDVEAEVERFQNAKAKTLELLKGLYEKALEDVGEANAMIFEAHQLMLEDPDYVESIENIIRTQDVNAEYAIGATADNFAAIFEAMDDAYMQGRAADVRDVSERLLQALSSQNETVMVMDEPVIIAADDLVPSETVQLDKEKVLSFVTMYGSANSHTAILARTMNIPAVIGLGEALKEEYDGKVAIVDGVDGKVYIDPDEETMASMQKKQKKDQEQKELLNQLKGKENVTKSGQKVNVYANIGNLADVGAVLKNDAGGIGL
;
A
#
# COMPACT_ATOMS: atom_id res chain seq x y z
N MET A 1 -28.44 1.13 11.32
CA MET A 1 -28.72 2.38 10.54
C MET A 1 -27.58 2.56 9.59
N MET A 2 -27.85 2.68 8.29
CA MET A 2 -26.84 2.89 7.26
C MET A 2 -26.04 4.18 7.53
N ILE A 3 -24.71 4.11 7.39
CA ILE A 3 -23.81 5.24 7.48
C ILE A 3 -23.16 5.42 6.11
N THR A 4 -23.10 6.66 5.62
CA THR A 4 -22.42 6.99 4.37
C THR A 4 -21.18 7.81 4.66
N LEU A 5 -20.03 7.35 4.19
CA LEU A 5 -18.76 8.06 4.26
C LEU A 5 -18.39 8.58 2.86
N GLU A 6 -17.76 9.73 2.79
CA GLU A 6 -17.32 10.35 1.54
C GLU A 6 -15.80 10.56 1.56
N GLY A 7 -15.12 10.11 0.51
CA GLY A 7 -13.69 10.24 0.33
C GLY A 7 -13.33 10.55 -1.12
N LYS A 8 -12.05 10.36 -1.46
CA LYS A 8 -11.56 10.55 -2.80
C LYS A 8 -11.53 9.22 -3.55
N SER A 9 -12.16 9.16 -4.71
CA SER A 9 -12.06 8.03 -5.63
C SER A 9 -10.61 7.87 -6.12
N VAL A 10 -10.14 6.62 -6.11
CA VAL A 10 -8.84 6.23 -6.66
C VAL A 10 -9.01 5.39 -7.91
N PHE A 11 -9.91 4.42 -7.84
CA PHE A 11 -10.25 3.52 -8.94
C PHE A 11 -11.74 3.19 -8.88
N GLY A 12 -12.40 3.25 -10.04
CA GLY A 12 -13.84 3.07 -10.17
C GLY A 12 -14.29 1.63 -10.08
N GLY A 13 -15.58 1.44 -9.84
CA GLY A 13 -16.25 0.17 -9.69
C GLY A 13 -16.95 0.06 -8.33
N VAL A 14 -17.67 -1.04 -8.14
CA VAL A 14 -18.41 -1.32 -6.89
C VAL A 14 -17.88 -2.59 -6.26
N ALA A 15 -17.48 -2.53 -5.00
CA ALA A 15 -17.16 -3.69 -4.18
C ALA A 15 -18.16 -3.82 -3.03
N ILE A 16 -18.57 -5.05 -2.74
CA ILE A 16 -19.50 -5.38 -1.65
C ILE A 16 -18.88 -6.51 -0.84
N GLY A 17 -18.70 -6.30 0.45
CA GLY A 17 -18.10 -7.28 1.34
C GLY A 17 -18.07 -6.83 2.79
N LYS A 18 -17.44 -7.62 3.65
CA LYS A 18 -17.16 -7.20 5.02
C LYS A 18 -15.93 -6.34 5.08
N ILE A 19 -15.93 -5.38 5.98
CA ILE A 19 -14.74 -4.61 6.33
C ILE A 19 -13.84 -5.45 7.22
N GLN A 20 -12.56 -5.44 6.94
CA GLN A 20 -11.51 -5.92 7.84
C GLN A 20 -10.48 -4.82 8.04
N PHE A 21 -10.35 -4.35 9.28
CA PHE A 21 -9.34 -3.35 9.62
C PHE A 21 -7.95 -3.97 9.68
N TYR A 22 -7.02 -3.36 8.97
CA TYR A 22 -5.60 -3.64 9.10
C TYR A 22 -5.10 -3.01 10.40
N LYS A 23 -4.76 -3.85 11.38
CA LYS A 23 -4.26 -3.40 12.68
C LYS A 23 -2.74 -3.55 12.72
N ARG A 24 -2.05 -2.43 12.86
CA ARG A 24 -0.63 -2.45 13.17
C ARG A 24 -0.41 -2.80 14.62
N ASN A 25 0.60 -3.62 14.88
CA ASN A 25 1.09 -3.78 16.25
C ASN A 25 1.86 -2.51 16.61
N GLU A 26 1.26 -1.65 17.42
CA GLU A 26 1.96 -0.47 17.92
C GLU A 26 3.16 -0.89 18.77
N ILE A 27 4.36 -0.59 18.28
CA ILE A 27 5.58 -0.78 19.04
C ILE A 27 5.77 0.45 19.92
N THR A 28 5.53 0.29 21.22
CA THR A 28 5.80 1.38 22.16
C THR A 28 7.30 1.53 22.35
N ILE A 29 7.87 2.57 21.78
CA ILE A 29 9.28 2.92 21.95
C ILE A 29 9.47 3.55 23.34
N LYS A 30 10.21 2.86 24.21
CA LYS A 30 10.60 3.39 25.52
C LYS A 30 12.10 3.63 25.54
N ARG A 31 12.51 4.79 26.03
CA ARG A 31 13.92 5.06 26.27
C ARG A 31 14.36 4.32 27.52
N THR A 32 15.22 3.36 27.37
CA THR A 32 15.82 2.59 28.48
C THR A 32 17.32 2.69 28.43
N ARG A 33 17.97 2.75 29.60
CA ARG A 33 19.41 2.73 29.69
C ARG A 33 19.91 1.29 29.56
N VAL A 34 20.99 1.11 28.81
CA VAL A 34 21.66 -0.18 28.64
C VAL A 34 22.98 -0.20 29.42
N GLU A 35 23.34 -1.35 29.94
CA GLU A 35 24.59 -1.54 30.70
C GLU A 35 25.74 -1.95 29.76
N ASP A 36 25.45 -2.77 28.76
CA ASP A 36 26.40 -3.23 27.74
C ASP A 36 26.03 -2.62 26.40
N VAL A 37 26.71 -1.52 26.09
CA VAL A 37 26.48 -0.72 24.88
C VAL A 37 26.85 -1.48 23.60
N GLU A 38 27.96 -2.24 23.62
CA GLU A 38 28.39 -2.98 22.43
C GLU A 38 27.51 -4.19 22.16
N ALA A 39 26.98 -4.86 23.19
CA ALA A 39 25.98 -5.89 23.02
C ALA A 39 24.67 -5.34 22.40
N GLU A 40 24.29 -4.11 22.75
CA GLU A 40 23.12 -3.45 22.16
C GLU A 40 23.35 -3.05 20.71
N VAL A 41 24.55 -2.59 20.36
CA VAL A 41 24.93 -2.36 18.95
C VAL A 41 24.90 -3.66 18.15
N GLU A 42 25.41 -4.77 18.71
CA GLU A 42 25.34 -6.08 18.07
C GLU A 42 23.88 -6.53 17.87
N ARG A 43 23.02 -6.29 18.88
CA ARG A 43 21.56 -6.56 18.77
C ARG A 43 20.92 -5.79 17.63
N PHE A 44 21.25 -4.51 17.48
CA PHE A 44 20.82 -3.68 16.34
C PHE A 44 21.32 -4.25 15.01
N GLN A 45 22.61 -4.58 14.89
CA GLN A 45 23.18 -5.12 13.66
C GLN A 45 22.53 -6.46 13.26
N ASN A 46 22.22 -7.30 14.22
CA ASN A 46 21.49 -8.56 14.00
C ASN A 46 20.06 -8.31 13.50
N ALA A 47 19.36 -7.31 14.05
CA ALA A 47 18.03 -6.91 13.58
C ALA A 47 18.09 -6.34 12.17
N LYS A 48 19.10 -5.50 11.87
CA LYS A 48 19.36 -4.98 10.52
C LYS A 48 19.55 -6.10 9.50
N ALA A 49 20.37 -7.10 9.81
CA ALA A 49 20.59 -8.24 8.93
C ALA A 49 19.31 -9.01 8.63
N LYS A 50 18.48 -9.28 9.67
CA LYS A 50 17.17 -9.92 9.49
C LYS A 50 16.22 -9.08 8.63
N THR A 51 16.20 -7.77 8.85
CA THR A 51 15.33 -6.86 8.07
C THR A 51 15.76 -6.81 6.60
N LEU A 52 17.06 -6.83 6.31
CA LEU A 52 17.57 -6.92 4.94
C LEU A 52 17.14 -8.23 4.24
N GLU A 53 17.21 -9.34 4.94
CA GLU A 53 16.73 -10.64 4.41
C GLU A 53 15.23 -10.61 4.11
N LEU A 54 14.45 -10.04 5.02
CA LEU A 54 13.00 -9.83 4.83
C LEU A 54 12.72 -8.96 3.60
N LEU A 55 13.39 -7.82 3.46
CA LEU A 55 13.19 -6.90 2.32
C LEU A 55 13.55 -7.56 0.99
N LYS A 56 14.55 -8.45 0.94
CA LYS A 56 14.85 -9.27 -0.25
C LYS A 56 13.68 -10.18 -0.61
N GLY A 57 13.11 -10.87 0.36
CA GLY A 57 11.92 -11.71 0.14
C GLY A 57 10.70 -10.91 -0.32
N LEU A 58 10.50 -9.71 0.23
CA LEU A 58 9.43 -8.79 -0.21
C LEU A 58 9.67 -8.29 -1.64
N TYR A 59 10.93 -7.99 -2.02
CA TYR A 59 11.29 -7.63 -3.38
C TYR A 59 10.93 -8.73 -4.37
N GLU A 60 11.34 -9.98 -4.10
CA GLU A 60 11.05 -11.13 -4.95
C GLU A 60 9.54 -11.34 -5.12
N LYS A 61 8.80 -11.30 -4.02
CA LYS A 61 7.33 -11.41 -4.04
C LYS A 61 6.68 -10.26 -4.81
N ALA A 62 7.13 -9.03 -4.61
CA ALA A 62 6.61 -7.87 -5.34
C ALA A 62 6.91 -7.96 -6.84
N LEU A 63 8.09 -8.47 -7.22
CA LEU A 63 8.47 -8.65 -8.61
C LEU A 63 7.49 -9.59 -9.34
N GLU A 64 7.11 -10.69 -8.71
CA GLU A 64 6.14 -11.64 -9.26
C GLU A 64 4.72 -11.06 -9.29
N ASP A 65 4.32 -10.39 -8.24
CA ASP A 65 2.94 -9.99 -7.98
C ASP A 65 2.52 -8.69 -8.67
N VAL A 66 3.39 -7.67 -8.66
CA VAL A 66 3.05 -6.29 -9.09
C VAL A 66 4.04 -5.70 -10.09
N GLY A 67 5.09 -6.46 -10.41
CA GLY A 67 6.10 -6.12 -11.40
C GLY A 67 7.24 -5.24 -10.88
N GLU A 68 8.30 -5.14 -11.69
CA GLU A 68 9.59 -4.56 -11.35
C GLU A 68 9.50 -3.12 -10.79
N ALA A 69 8.71 -2.28 -11.42
CA ALA A 69 8.60 -0.87 -11.00
C ALA A 69 8.08 -0.69 -9.57
N ASN A 70 7.20 -1.58 -9.11
CA ASN A 70 6.68 -1.56 -7.74
C ASN A 70 7.61 -2.31 -6.77
N ALA A 71 8.38 -3.30 -7.26
CA ALA A 71 9.35 -4.03 -6.46
C ALA A 71 10.56 -3.16 -6.09
N MET A 72 10.97 -2.22 -6.94
CA MET A 72 12.12 -1.33 -6.73
C MET A 72 12.07 -0.54 -5.42
N ILE A 73 10.89 -0.36 -4.82
CA ILE A 73 10.78 0.29 -3.50
C ILE A 73 11.53 -0.50 -2.42
N PHE A 74 11.49 -1.83 -2.48
CA PHE A 74 12.19 -2.68 -1.51
C PHE A 74 13.71 -2.69 -1.73
N GLU A 75 14.18 -2.45 -2.95
CA GLU A 75 15.60 -2.21 -3.22
C GLU A 75 16.04 -0.87 -2.60
N ALA A 76 15.24 0.19 -2.77
CA ALA A 76 15.50 1.47 -2.13
C ALA A 76 15.52 1.36 -0.59
N HIS A 77 14.63 0.55 -0.01
CA HIS A 77 14.61 0.28 1.43
C HIS A 77 15.87 -0.48 1.89
N GLN A 78 16.38 -1.44 1.10
CA GLN A 78 17.63 -2.12 1.40
C GLN A 78 18.81 -1.15 1.38
N LEU A 79 18.90 -0.29 0.34
CA LEU A 79 19.94 0.73 0.24
C LEU A 79 19.90 1.70 1.44
N MET A 80 18.71 2.07 1.91
CA MET A 80 18.58 2.93 3.10
C MET A 80 19.09 2.25 4.37
N LEU A 81 18.85 0.94 4.56
CA LEU A 81 19.38 0.17 5.69
C LEU A 81 20.89 -0.06 5.61
N GLU A 82 21.46 0.02 4.42
CA GLU A 82 22.92 -0.09 4.19
C GLU A 82 23.59 1.27 4.18
N ASP A 83 22.83 2.37 4.19
CA ASP A 83 23.36 3.73 4.19
C ASP A 83 24.17 3.99 5.46
N PRO A 84 25.48 4.38 5.32
CA PRO A 84 26.33 4.64 6.48
C PRO A 84 25.76 5.73 7.38
N ASP A 85 25.21 6.81 6.85
CA ASP A 85 24.71 7.93 7.65
C ASP A 85 23.54 7.50 8.54
N TYR A 86 22.66 6.65 8.03
CA TYR A 86 21.54 6.10 8.78
C TYR A 86 22.00 5.13 9.87
N VAL A 87 22.90 4.20 9.51
CA VAL A 87 23.41 3.17 10.44
C VAL A 87 24.25 3.80 11.54
N GLU A 88 25.22 4.66 11.16
CA GLU A 88 26.11 5.35 12.13
C GLU A 88 25.32 6.27 13.07
N SER A 89 24.23 6.90 12.59
CA SER A 89 23.36 7.72 13.43
C SER A 89 22.75 6.90 14.57
N ILE A 90 22.22 5.70 14.27
CA ILE A 90 21.65 4.80 15.26
C ILE A 90 22.73 4.33 16.26
N GLU A 91 23.86 3.85 15.76
CA GLU A 91 24.97 3.37 16.61
C GLU A 91 25.53 4.49 17.49
N ASN A 92 25.67 5.72 16.96
CA ASN A 92 26.12 6.86 17.74
C ASN A 92 25.17 7.21 18.88
N ILE A 93 23.85 7.15 18.65
CA ILE A 93 22.86 7.39 19.71
C ILE A 93 23.00 6.31 20.80
N ILE A 94 23.11 5.04 20.42
CA ILE A 94 23.31 3.95 21.39
C ILE A 94 24.58 4.20 22.22
N ARG A 95 25.72 4.46 21.55
CA ARG A 95 27.02 4.60 22.22
C ARG A 95 27.17 5.88 23.05
N THR A 96 26.58 6.99 22.59
CA THR A 96 26.79 8.28 23.28
C THR A 96 25.77 8.55 24.38
N GLN A 97 24.62 7.89 24.32
CA GLN A 97 23.54 8.10 25.28
C GLN A 97 23.26 6.88 26.18
N ASP A 98 23.99 5.76 26.02
CA ASP A 98 23.77 4.49 26.74
C ASP A 98 22.29 4.04 26.66
N VAL A 99 21.67 4.08 25.49
CA VAL A 99 20.24 3.78 25.32
C VAL A 99 20.01 2.54 24.44
N ASN A 100 18.82 1.98 24.56
CA ASN A 100 18.39 0.82 23.79
C ASN A 100 18.21 1.14 22.29
N ALA A 101 18.36 0.12 21.46
CA ALA A 101 18.29 0.22 20.00
C ALA A 101 16.93 0.73 19.53
N GLU A 102 15.82 0.34 20.17
CA GLU A 102 14.49 0.83 19.81
C GLU A 102 14.39 2.35 19.87
N TYR A 103 14.91 2.94 20.93
CA TYR A 103 14.92 4.41 21.06
C TYR A 103 15.82 5.07 20.02
N ALA A 104 17.00 4.51 19.78
CA ALA A 104 17.96 5.02 18.81
C ALA A 104 17.38 4.97 17.38
N ILE A 105 16.72 3.88 17.00
CA ILE A 105 16.03 3.74 15.71
C ILE A 105 14.91 4.77 15.56
N GLY A 106 14.05 4.88 16.57
CA GLY A 106 12.94 5.85 16.54
C GLY A 106 13.43 7.29 16.39
N ALA A 107 14.42 7.69 17.18
CA ALA A 107 15.00 9.04 17.12
C ALA A 107 15.68 9.32 15.76
N THR A 108 16.37 8.34 15.18
CA THR A 108 16.96 8.46 13.84
C THR A 108 15.89 8.55 12.76
N ALA A 109 14.85 7.71 12.85
CA ALA A 109 13.73 7.73 11.92
C ALA A 109 13.03 9.08 11.89
N ASP A 110 12.72 9.65 13.06
CA ASP A 110 12.08 10.97 13.17
C ASP A 110 12.96 12.07 12.55
N ASN A 111 14.28 12.02 12.80
CA ASN A 111 15.21 13.00 12.26
C ASN A 111 15.32 12.92 10.73
N PHE A 112 15.52 11.72 10.17
CA PHE A 112 15.62 11.54 8.72
C PHE A 112 14.29 11.84 8.02
N ALA A 113 13.15 11.42 8.58
CA ALA A 113 11.83 11.75 8.04
C ALA A 113 11.62 13.26 8.00
N ALA A 114 11.96 13.99 9.08
CA ALA A 114 11.84 15.43 9.13
C ALA A 114 12.71 16.14 8.07
N ILE A 115 13.92 15.61 7.77
CA ILE A 115 14.77 16.15 6.71
C ILE A 115 14.07 16.04 5.36
N PHE A 116 13.51 14.86 5.03
CA PHE A 116 12.78 14.68 3.77
C PHE A 116 11.53 15.54 3.70
N GLU A 117 10.75 15.64 4.78
CA GLU A 117 9.54 16.47 4.84
C GLU A 117 9.82 17.97 4.65
N ALA A 118 11.01 18.43 5.03
CA ALA A 118 11.42 19.82 4.87
C ALA A 118 11.91 20.17 3.44
N MET A 119 12.04 19.20 2.54
CA MET A 119 12.45 19.45 1.16
C MET A 119 11.32 20.06 0.33
N ASP A 120 11.67 20.88 -0.66
CA ASP A 120 10.67 21.55 -1.54
C ASP A 120 10.11 20.61 -2.63
N ASP A 121 10.69 19.42 -2.80
CA ASP A 121 10.30 18.43 -3.81
C ASP A 121 9.31 17.42 -3.25
N ALA A 122 8.11 17.34 -3.83
CA ALA A 122 7.04 16.43 -3.38
C ALA A 122 7.42 14.93 -3.47
N TYR A 123 8.30 14.55 -4.40
CA TYR A 123 8.80 13.18 -4.50
C TYR A 123 9.72 12.86 -3.32
N MET A 124 10.61 13.79 -2.97
CA MET A 124 11.50 13.64 -1.82
C MET A 124 10.74 13.66 -0.50
N GLN A 125 9.72 14.50 -0.37
CA GLN A 125 8.81 14.48 0.80
C GLN A 125 8.17 13.11 1.01
N GLY A 126 7.80 12.42 -0.08
CA GLY A 126 7.27 11.06 -0.03
C GLY A 126 8.23 10.04 0.60
N ARG A 127 9.55 10.28 0.54
CA ARG A 127 10.57 9.39 1.13
C ARG A 127 10.53 9.35 2.67
N ALA A 128 9.92 10.32 3.31
CA ALA A 128 9.71 10.28 4.76
C ALA A 128 8.88 9.05 5.19
N ALA A 129 7.90 8.64 4.38
CA ALA A 129 7.12 7.44 4.63
C ALA A 129 7.97 6.17 4.51
N ASP A 130 8.90 6.13 3.55
CA ASP A 130 9.82 5.00 3.36
C ASP A 130 10.77 4.85 4.56
N VAL A 131 11.30 5.97 5.08
CA VAL A 131 12.11 5.96 6.30
C VAL A 131 11.35 5.34 7.47
N ARG A 132 10.09 5.72 7.64
CA ARG A 132 9.25 5.18 8.74
C ARG A 132 8.97 3.70 8.53
N ASP A 133 8.64 3.23 7.32
CA ASP A 133 8.39 1.81 7.02
C ASP A 133 9.62 0.96 7.34
N VAL A 134 10.80 1.36 6.86
CA VAL A 134 12.06 0.65 7.12
C VAL A 134 12.38 0.61 8.62
N SER A 135 12.21 1.73 9.32
CA SER A 135 12.49 1.84 10.76
C SER A 135 11.51 1.00 11.59
N GLU A 136 10.23 0.96 11.21
CA GLU A 136 9.24 0.11 11.87
C GLU A 136 9.59 -1.38 11.73
N ARG A 137 10.07 -1.81 10.57
CA ARG A 137 10.54 -3.17 10.36
C ARG A 137 11.77 -3.53 11.19
N LEU A 138 12.71 -2.60 11.34
CA LEU A 138 13.82 -2.78 12.26
C LEU A 138 13.33 -2.98 13.70
N LEU A 139 12.37 -2.18 14.15
CA LEU A 139 11.76 -2.29 15.49
C LEU A 139 11.05 -3.62 15.67
N GLN A 140 10.31 -4.10 14.64
CA GLN A 140 9.68 -5.42 14.65
C GLN A 140 10.72 -6.54 14.79
N ALA A 141 11.82 -6.46 14.04
CA ALA A 141 12.91 -7.44 14.11
C ALA A 141 13.61 -7.47 15.47
N LEU A 142 13.69 -6.33 16.19
CA LEU A 142 14.19 -6.25 17.56
C LEU A 142 13.23 -6.86 18.57
N SER A 143 11.93 -6.64 18.41
CA SER A 143 10.92 -7.08 19.39
C SER A 143 10.65 -8.58 19.35
N SER A 144 11.20 -9.32 18.37
CA SER A 144 10.91 -10.74 18.13
C SER A 144 9.40 -11.05 18.05
N GLN A 145 8.59 -10.01 17.81
CA GLN A 145 7.18 -10.19 17.52
C GLN A 145 7.04 -10.71 16.09
N ASN A 146 6.22 -11.73 15.92
CA ASN A 146 5.87 -12.20 14.58
C ASN A 146 5.20 -11.05 13.81
N GLU A 147 5.55 -10.92 12.55
CA GLU A 147 4.84 -9.99 11.66
C GLU A 147 3.35 -10.26 11.74
N THR A 148 2.56 -9.19 11.85
CA THR A 148 1.11 -9.31 11.79
C THR A 148 0.72 -9.51 10.34
N VAL A 149 0.76 -10.75 9.87
CA VAL A 149 0.17 -11.10 8.59
C VAL A 149 -1.34 -11.05 8.74
N MET A 150 -1.99 -10.20 7.97
CA MET A 150 -3.44 -10.13 7.95
C MET A 150 -4.01 -11.44 7.38
N VAL A 151 -4.60 -12.25 8.25
CA VAL A 151 -5.27 -13.48 7.82
C VAL A 151 -6.67 -13.12 7.32
N MET A 152 -6.96 -13.43 6.07
CA MET A 152 -8.25 -13.23 5.43
C MET A 152 -8.89 -14.59 5.16
N ASP A 153 -9.95 -14.94 5.87
CA ASP A 153 -10.67 -16.21 5.66
C ASP A 153 -11.61 -16.14 4.45
N GLU A 154 -12.13 -14.97 4.14
CA GLU A 154 -13.04 -14.68 3.03
C GLU A 154 -12.62 -13.40 2.29
N PRO A 155 -13.13 -13.13 1.08
CA PRO A 155 -12.89 -11.85 0.42
C PRO A 155 -13.44 -10.66 1.20
N VAL A 156 -12.59 -9.63 1.45
CA VAL A 156 -12.89 -8.51 2.34
C VAL A 156 -12.57 -7.15 1.70
N ILE A 157 -13.17 -6.11 2.26
CA ILE A 157 -12.79 -4.71 2.06
C ILE A 157 -11.77 -4.38 3.13
N ILE A 158 -10.55 -4.04 2.73
CA ILE A 158 -9.50 -3.66 3.66
C ILE A 158 -9.65 -2.21 4.05
N ALA A 159 -9.78 -1.97 5.36
CA ALA A 159 -9.79 -0.65 5.96
C ALA A 159 -8.47 -0.42 6.72
N ALA A 160 -7.86 0.75 6.58
CA ALA A 160 -6.62 1.11 7.27
C ALA A 160 -6.52 2.64 7.44
N ASP A 161 -5.57 3.09 8.26
CA ASP A 161 -5.19 4.50 8.29
C ASP A 161 -4.57 4.90 6.95
N ASP A 162 -3.53 4.22 6.55
CA ASP A 162 -2.91 4.14 5.23
C ASP A 162 -2.13 2.82 5.18
N LEU A 163 -1.76 2.33 4.00
CA LEU A 163 -0.98 1.11 3.85
C LEU A 163 0.38 1.44 3.24
N VAL A 164 1.43 0.92 3.86
CA VAL A 164 2.80 1.03 3.36
C VAL A 164 3.13 -0.13 2.39
N PRO A 165 4.18 0.00 1.56
CA PRO A 165 4.52 -1.01 0.54
C PRO A 165 4.63 -2.42 1.09
N SER A 166 5.31 -2.55 2.21
CA SER A 166 5.59 -3.81 2.87
C SER A 166 4.34 -4.52 3.39
N GLU A 167 3.30 -3.78 3.79
CA GLU A 167 2.00 -4.31 4.19
C GLU A 167 1.21 -4.80 2.97
N THR A 168 1.21 -3.99 1.91
CA THR A 168 0.42 -4.26 0.70
C THR A 168 0.88 -5.50 -0.06
N VAL A 169 2.18 -5.80 -0.07
CA VAL A 169 2.75 -7.00 -0.73
C VAL A 169 2.41 -8.28 0.03
N GLN A 170 2.16 -8.19 1.33
CA GLN A 170 1.81 -9.35 2.15
C GLN A 170 0.34 -9.77 2.03
N LEU A 171 -0.52 -8.91 1.48
CA LEU A 171 -1.94 -9.20 1.32
C LEU A 171 -2.18 -10.32 0.30
N ASP A 172 -3.16 -11.18 0.59
CA ASP A 172 -3.70 -12.14 -0.36
C ASP A 172 -4.61 -11.41 -1.35
N LYS A 173 -4.07 -11.08 -2.53
CA LYS A 173 -4.75 -10.26 -3.54
C LYS A 173 -6.05 -10.84 -4.05
N GLU A 174 -6.21 -12.18 -4.01
CA GLU A 174 -7.43 -12.85 -4.45
C GLU A 174 -8.59 -12.59 -3.47
N LYS A 175 -8.25 -12.23 -2.23
CA LYS A 175 -9.22 -11.95 -1.16
C LYS A 175 -9.44 -10.46 -0.90
N VAL A 176 -8.75 -9.57 -1.62
CA VAL A 176 -8.96 -8.13 -1.51
C VAL A 176 -10.03 -7.66 -2.48
N LEU A 177 -11.19 -7.24 -1.97
CA LEU A 177 -12.29 -6.69 -2.78
C LEU A 177 -12.10 -5.19 -3.07
N SER A 178 -11.57 -4.46 -2.10
CA SER A 178 -11.44 -2.99 -2.15
C SER A 178 -10.51 -2.50 -1.05
N PHE A 179 -10.00 -1.28 -1.22
CA PHE A 179 -9.31 -0.53 -0.17
C PHE A 179 -10.10 0.71 0.25
N VAL A 180 -10.18 0.96 1.55
CA VAL A 180 -10.70 2.20 2.12
C VAL A 180 -9.71 2.70 3.18
N THR A 181 -9.25 3.96 3.07
CA THR A 181 -8.27 4.50 4.01
C THR A 181 -8.69 5.83 4.63
N MET A 182 -8.26 6.04 5.88
CA MET A 182 -8.47 7.31 6.58
C MET A 182 -7.68 8.43 5.91
N TYR A 183 -6.42 8.16 5.58
CA TYR A 183 -5.50 9.10 4.96
C TYR A 183 -5.07 8.60 3.57
N GLY A 184 -4.09 9.26 2.99
CA GLY A 184 -3.54 8.90 1.70
C GLY A 184 -3.84 9.93 0.61
N SER A 185 -3.06 9.84 -0.46
CA SER A 185 -3.18 10.68 -1.65
C SER A 185 -3.38 9.83 -2.90
N ALA A 186 -3.68 10.46 -4.02
CA ALA A 186 -3.79 9.76 -5.30
C ALA A 186 -2.49 9.03 -5.72
N ASN A 187 -1.37 9.38 -5.10
CA ASN A 187 -0.05 8.80 -5.34
C ASN A 187 0.42 7.92 -4.16
N SER A 188 -0.43 7.64 -3.17
CA SER A 188 -0.08 6.70 -2.08
C SER A 188 0.07 5.27 -2.61
N HIS A 189 0.80 4.44 -1.87
CA HIS A 189 1.00 3.03 -2.24
C HIS A 189 -0.33 2.28 -2.36
N THR A 190 -1.27 2.53 -1.45
CA THR A 190 -2.63 1.96 -1.52
C THR A 190 -3.33 2.33 -2.82
N ALA A 191 -3.19 3.60 -3.25
CA ALA A 191 -3.79 4.07 -4.50
C ALA A 191 -3.15 3.41 -5.73
N ILE A 192 -1.83 3.27 -5.74
CA ILE A 192 -1.09 2.60 -6.82
C ILE A 192 -1.50 1.13 -6.89
N LEU A 193 -1.55 0.44 -5.75
CA LEU A 193 -1.93 -0.96 -5.68
C LEU A 193 -3.36 -1.20 -6.17
N ALA A 194 -4.32 -0.38 -5.73
CA ALA A 194 -5.72 -0.47 -6.17
C ALA A 194 -5.85 -0.36 -7.69
N ARG A 195 -5.10 0.57 -8.32
CA ARG A 195 -5.05 0.69 -9.79
C ARG A 195 -4.43 -0.52 -10.46
N THR A 196 -3.31 -1.02 -9.92
CA THR A 196 -2.62 -2.22 -10.44
C THR A 196 -3.52 -3.46 -10.38
N MET A 197 -4.26 -3.61 -9.29
CA MET A 197 -5.21 -4.71 -9.10
C MET A 197 -6.55 -4.50 -9.85
N ASN A 198 -6.83 -3.28 -10.34
CA ASN A 198 -8.10 -2.89 -10.95
C ASN A 198 -9.31 -3.10 -10.01
N ILE A 199 -9.12 -2.84 -8.72
CA ILE A 199 -10.18 -2.93 -7.70
C ILE A 199 -10.62 -1.54 -7.22
N PRO A 200 -11.90 -1.38 -6.81
CA PRO A 200 -12.38 -0.10 -6.27
C PRO A 200 -11.57 0.34 -5.07
N ALA A 201 -11.32 1.64 -4.94
CA ALA A 201 -10.69 2.18 -3.75
C ALA A 201 -11.12 3.63 -3.48
N VAL A 202 -11.33 3.93 -2.20
CA VAL A 202 -11.68 5.25 -1.70
C VAL A 202 -10.74 5.61 -0.56
N ILE A 203 -10.07 6.77 -0.67
CA ILE A 203 -9.08 7.24 0.29
C ILE A 203 -9.51 8.57 0.92
N GLY A 204 -8.86 8.92 2.03
CA GLY A 204 -9.08 10.22 2.66
C GLY A 204 -10.44 10.34 3.34
N LEU A 205 -10.96 9.25 3.93
CA LEU A 205 -12.19 9.22 4.70
C LEU A 205 -12.06 9.91 6.06
N GLY A 206 -10.82 10.19 6.52
CA GLY A 206 -10.53 10.82 7.79
C GLY A 206 -11.06 10.01 8.98
N GLU A 207 -11.31 10.68 10.08
CA GLU A 207 -11.82 10.09 11.33
C GLU A 207 -13.26 9.52 11.20
N ALA A 208 -13.91 9.71 10.06
CA ALA A 208 -15.20 9.09 9.79
C ALA A 208 -15.09 7.58 9.56
N LEU A 209 -13.92 7.08 9.12
CA LEU A 209 -13.61 5.65 9.04
C LEU A 209 -13.17 5.17 10.43
N LYS A 210 -13.99 4.38 11.10
CA LYS A 210 -13.75 3.97 12.49
C LYS A 210 -13.53 2.47 12.58
N GLU A 211 -12.69 2.04 13.51
CA GLU A 211 -12.45 0.62 13.79
C GLU A 211 -13.71 -0.14 14.21
N GLU A 212 -14.73 0.54 14.76
CA GLU A 212 -16.02 -0.08 15.11
C GLU A 212 -16.80 -0.63 13.89
N TYR A 213 -16.31 -0.34 12.66
CA TYR A 213 -16.88 -0.90 11.44
C TYR A 213 -16.24 -2.24 11.03
N ASP A 214 -15.25 -2.71 11.77
CA ASP A 214 -14.62 -4.02 11.56
C ASP A 214 -15.67 -5.13 11.61
N GLY A 215 -15.67 -6.03 10.62
CA GLY A 215 -16.64 -7.11 10.45
C GLY A 215 -18.00 -6.70 9.88
N LYS A 216 -18.30 -5.41 9.74
CA LYS A 216 -19.57 -4.94 9.16
C LYS A 216 -19.59 -5.09 7.65
N VAL A 217 -20.78 -5.33 7.11
CA VAL A 217 -21.00 -5.32 5.66
C VAL A 217 -20.90 -3.88 5.15
N ALA A 218 -20.17 -3.68 4.07
CA ALA A 218 -20.05 -2.39 3.43
C ALA A 218 -20.10 -2.50 1.90
N ILE A 219 -20.41 -1.37 1.29
CA ILE A 219 -20.33 -1.16 -0.15
C ILE A 219 -19.33 -0.03 -0.39
N VAL A 220 -18.38 -0.26 -1.26
CA VAL A 220 -17.45 0.76 -1.75
C VAL A 220 -17.82 1.13 -3.18
N ASP A 221 -18.27 2.35 -3.38
CA ASP A 221 -18.49 2.94 -4.69
C ASP A 221 -17.27 3.78 -5.07
N GLY A 222 -16.32 3.14 -5.75
CA GLY A 222 -15.10 3.79 -6.21
C GLY A 222 -15.34 4.82 -7.33
N VAL A 223 -16.52 4.85 -7.97
CA VAL A 223 -16.85 5.87 -8.98
C VAL A 223 -17.19 7.19 -8.30
N ASP A 224 -18.08 7.12 -7.30
CA ASP A 224 -18.60 8.31 -6.63
C ASP A 224 -17.80 8.66 -5.35
N GLY A 225 -16.80 7.85 -4.97
CA GLY A 225 -15.97 8.07 -3.78
C GLY A 225 -16.75 7.88 -2.48
N LYS A 226 -17.72 6.96 -2.46
CA LYS A 226 -18.60 6.74 -1.32
C LYS A 226 -18.44 5.35 -0.72
N VAL A 227 -18.57 5.27 0.59
CA VAL A 227 -18.58 4.01 1.33
C VAL A 227 -19.86 3.95 2.17
N TYR A 228 -20.63 2.91 1.99
CA TYR A 228 -21.87 2.67 2.73
C TYR A 228 -21.65 1.55 3.74
N ILE A 229 -21.76 1.86 5.03
CA ILE A 229 -21.63 0.91 6.13
C ILE A 229 -23.03 0.47 6.57
N ASP A 230 -23.24 -0.83 6.78
CA ASP A 230 -24.53 -1.43 7.08
C ASP A 230 -25.63 -0.94 6.12
N PRO A 231 -25.47 -1.12 4.78
CA PRO A 231 -26.40 -0.61 3.77
C PRO A 231 -27.80 -1.20 3.97
N ASP A 232 -28.80 -0.38 3.70
CA ASP A 232 -30.20 -0.86 3.65
C ASP A 232 -30.46 -1.71 2.38
N GLU A 233 -31.62 -2.39 2.35
CA GLU A 233 -31.96 -3.31 1.26
C GLU A 233 -32.05 -2.58 -0.10
N GLU A 234 -32.55 -1.34 -0.12
CA GLU A 234 -32.69 -0.55 -1.35
C GLU A 234 -31.32 -0.17 -1.91
N THR A 235 -30.42 0.35 -1.06
CA THR A 235 -29.04 0.69 -1.44
C THR A 235 -28.28 -0.55 -1.88
N MET A 236 -28.41 -1.67 -1.14
CA MET A 236 -27.78 -2.93 -1.50
C MET A 236 -28.23 -3.40 -2.89
N ALA A 237 -29.53 -3.45 -3.15
CA ALA A 237 -30.07 -3.90 -4.44
C ALA A 237 -29.63 -2.99 -5.61
N SER A 238 -29.62 -1.67 -5.39
CA SER A 238 -29.17 -0.69 -6.37
C SER A 238 -27.69 -0.89 -6.72
N MET A 239 -26.84 -1.06 -5.70
CA MET A 239 -25.39 -1.20 -5.89
C MET A 239 -24.99 -2.57 -6.45
N GLN A 240 -25.70 -3.64 -6.10
CA GLN A 240 -25.54 -4.95 -6.74
C GLN A 240 -25.84 -4.88 -8.25
N LYS A 241 -26.89 -4.14 -8.63
CA LYS A 241 -27.22 -3.93 -10.05
C LYS A 241 -26.13 -3.12 -10.77
N LYS A 242 -25.57 -2.08 -10.10
CA LYS A 242 -24.44 -1.29 -10.63
C LYS A 242 -23.21 -2.18 -10.80
N GLN A 243 -22.84 -2.97 -9.78
CA GLN A 243 -21.71 -3.91 -9.81
C GLN A 243 -21.82 -4.92 -10.96
N LYS A 244 -23.00 -5.53 -11.12
CA LYS A 244 -23.24 -6.50 -12.19
C LYS A 244 -23.07 -5.87 -13.57
N LYS A 245 -23.61 -4.67 -13.77
CA LYS A 245 -23.45 -3.92 -15.03
C LYS A 245 -22.00 -3.60 -15.32
N ASP A 246 -21.24 -3.18 -14.31
CA ASP A 246 -19.80 -2.87 -14.46
C ASP A 246 -19.02 -4.13 -14.82
N GLN A 247 -19.35 -5.27 -14.21
CA GLN A 247 -18.72 -6.56 -14.52
C GLN A 247 -19.04 -7.03 -15.93
N GLU A 248 -20.31 -6.97 -16.35
CA GLU A 248 -20.73 -7.32 -17.72
C GLU A 248 -20.00 -6.44 -18.74
N GLN A 249 -19.81 -5.14 -18.45
CA GLN A 249 -19.08 -4.23 -19.32
C GLN A 249 -17.59 -4.58 -19.39
N LYS A 250 -16.95 -4.92 -18.25
CA LYS A 250 -15.55 -5.37 -18.21
C LYS A 250 -15.35 -6.66 -19.01
N GLU A 251 -16.26 -7.63 -18.87
CA GLU A 251 -16.23 -8.89 -19.63
C GLU A 251 -16.38 -8.63 -21.15
N LEU A 252 -17.31 -7.75 -21.53
CA LEU A 252 -17.49 -7.36 -22.93
C LEU A 252 -16.24 -6.71 -23.52
N LEU A 253 -15.60 -5.81 -22.75
CA LEU A 253 -14.34 -5.17 -23.17
C LEU A 253 -13.21 -6.19 -23.30
N ASN A 254 -13.11 -7.15 -22.37
CA ASN A 254 -12.11 -8.22 -22.45
C ASN A 254 -12.28 -9.10 -23.70
N GLN A 255 -13.50 -9.30 -24.17
CA GLN A 255 -13.76 -10.04 -25.42
C GLN A 255 -13.28 -9.31 -26.68
N LEU A 256 -12.95 -8.03 -26.57
CA LEU A 256 -12.39 -7.24 -27.69
C LEU A 256 -10.87 -7.39 -27.80
N LYS A 257 -10.20 -7.93 -26.79
CA LYS A 257 -8.75 -8.20 -26.84
C LYS A 257 -8.43 -9.17 -27.99
N GLY A 258 -7.35 -8.92 -28.68
CA GLY A 258 -6.92 -9.71 -29.84
C GLY A 258 -7.77 -9.52 -31.09
N LYS A 259 -8.80 -8.67 -31.07
CA LYS A 259 -9.59 -8.35 -32.27
C LYS A 259 -9.04 -7.13 -32.99
N GLU A 260 -9.11 -7.14 -34.32
CA GLU A 260 -8.73 -5.98 -35.12
C GLU A 260 -9.63 -4.77 -34.82
N ASN A 261 -9.00 -3.62 -34.61
CA ASN A 261 -9.69 -2.37 -34.43
C ASN A 261 -10.14 -1.82 -35.81
N VAL A 262 -11.40 -2.04 -36.16
CA VAL A 262 -11.99 -1.61 -37.43
C VAL A 262 -13.26 -0.79 -37.22
N THR A 263 -13.46 0.22 -38.04
CA THR A 263 -14.70 0.98 -38.04
C THR A 263 -15.85 0.13 -38.63
N LYS A 264 -17.08 0.59 -38.48
CA LYS A 264 -18.26 -0.05 -39.12
C LYS A 264 -18.14 -0.12 -40.64
N SER A 265 -17.35 0.74 -41.25
CA SER A 265 -17.07 0.77 -42.73
C SER A 265 -15.92 -0.14 -43.11
N GLY A 266 -15.30 -0.88 -42.15
CA GLY A 266 -14.18 -1.79 -42.43
C GLY A 266 -12.79 -1.13 -42.44
N GLN A 267 -12.69 0.15 -42.13
CA GLN A 267 -11.40 0.84 -42.06
C GLN A 267 -10.66 0.47 -40.77
N LYS A 268 -9.39 0.03 -40.89
CA LYS A 268 -8.53 -0.28 -39.75
C LYS A 268 -8.10 1.00 -39.03
N VAL A 269 -8.19 1.00 -37.70
CA VAL A 269 -7.81 2.11 -36.83
C VAL A 269 -6.78 1.61 -35.84
N ASN A 270 -5.67 2.33 -35.70
CA ASN A 270 -4.68 2.05 -34.69
C ASN A 270 -5.11 2.68 -33.35
N VAL A 271 -5.16 1.87 -32.29
CA VAL A 271 -5.47 2.34 -30.94
C VAL A 271 -4.21 2.23 -30.11
N TYR A 272 -3.74 3.36 -29.59
CA TYR A 272 -2.54 3.47 -28.78
C TYR A 272 -2.89 3.83 -27.33
N ALA A 273 -2.08 3.36 -26.39
CA ALA A 273 -2.21 3.72 -24.97
C ALA A 273 -1.37 4.96 -24.66
N ASN A 274 -1.90 5.85 -23.83
CA ASN A 274 -1.10 6.90 -23.20
C ASN A 274 -0.56 6.36 -21.89
N ILE A 275 0.75 6.52 -21.66
CA ILE A 275 1.44 6.11 -20.43
C ILE A 275 2.08 7.32 -19.76
N GLY A 276 2.12 7.31 -18.44
CA GLY A 276 2.80 8.32 -17.63
C GLY A 276 4.25 7.94 -17.29
N ASN A 277 4.55 6.64 -17.25
CA ASN A 277 5.87 6.12 -16.91
C ASN A 277 6.05 4.68 -17.45
N LEU A 278 7.26 4.12 -17.28
CA LEU A 278 7.61 2.77 -17.76
C LEU A 278 6.80 1.65 -17.09
N ALA A 279 6.33 1.85 -15.86
CA ALA A 279 5.51 0.84 -15.16
C ALA A 279 4.16 0.57 -15.85
N ASP A 280 3.66 1.54 -16.62
CA ASP A 280 2.40 1.40 -17.35
C ASP A 280 2.51 0.46 -18.56
N VAL A 281 3.73 0.13 -19.01
CA VAL A 281 3.96 -0.74 -20.19
C VAL A 281 3.33 -2.11 -20.01
N GLY A 282 3.40 -2.68 -18.81
CA GLY A 282 2.74 -3.96 -18.49
C GLY A 282 1.22 -3.90 -18.72
N ALA A 283 0.58 -2.80 -18.35
CA ALA A 283 -0.85 -2.57 -18.58
C ALA A 283 -1.17 -2.40 -20.09
N VAL A 284 -0.28 -1.76 -20.84
CA VAL A 284 -0.40 -1.61 -22.31
C VAL A 284 -0.42 -2.99 -22.98
N LEU A 285 0.52 -3.84 -22.65
CA LEU A 285 0.63 -5.22 -23.15
C LEU A 285 -0.58 -6.07 -22.73
N LYS A 286 -0.96 -5.99 -21.45
CA LYS A 286 -2.11 -6.73 -20.91
C LYS A 286 -3.43 -6.35 -21.60
N ASN A 287 -3.57 -5.11 -22.04
CA ASN A 287 -4.77 -4.60 -22.71
C ASN A 287 -4.69 -4.64 -24.23
N ASP A 288 -3.65 -5.23 -24.80
CA ASP A 288 -3.46 -5.43 -26.24
C ASP A 288 -3.55 -4.11 -27.04
N ALA A 289 -2.94 -3.05 -26.50
CA ALA A 289 -2.84 -1.79 -27.22
C ALA A 289 -1.85 -1.91 -28.40
N GLY A 290 -2.18 -1.32 -29.55
CA GLY A 290 -1.36 -1.39 -30.76
C GLY A 290 -0.03 -0.62 -30.68
N GLY A 291 0.24 0.06 -29.56
CA GLY A 291 1.44 0.82 -29.28
C GLY A 291 1.22 1.90 -28.22
N ILE A 292 2.23 2.74 -28.03
CA ILE A 292 2.22 3.86 -27.08
C ILE A 292 2.08 5.14 -27.91
N GLY A 293 1.11 5.98 -27.53
CA GLY A 293 0.95 7.33 -28.06
C GLY A 293 1.89 8.30 -27.33
N LEU A 294 2.43 9.26 -28.05
CA LEU A 294 3.24 10.37 -27.52
C LEU A 294 2.33 11.57 -27.27
#